data_1eb3051cfdcbe577f62e9b68e66adf7c
#
_entry.id   1eb3051cfdcbe577f62e9b68e66adf7c
#
_cell.length_a   1.000
_cell.length_b   1.000
_cell.length_c   1.000
_cell.angle_alpha   90.00
_cell.angle_beta   90.00
_cell.angle_gamma   90.00
#
_symmetry.space_group_name_H-M   'P 1'
#
loop_
_entity.id
_entity.type
_entity.pdbx_description
1 polymer ?
#
loop_
_entity_poly.entity_id
_entity_poly.type
_entity_poly.pdbx_seq_one_letter_code
_entity_poly.pdbx_strand_id
1 'polypeptide(L)'
;MNLGYACINTELNSRKGDDRITTNRSMIKRTFQEKGLEYTSDLVLQNVADLYSIIEWNEQNNIKFFRLSSEIFPWASEYYQDWDNFPNIDKITNILRDCGDLATKYGHRLTSHPGPFNVLVSPNENVVQNTITDLTIHADVFDMMGLSRTPYNKLNIHCNGVYGDKQSAMDRFCKNFEQLPESVQTRLTVENDDKASMYSVKDLYEGIHKRIGIPIVFDYHHFKFNTGGQTEQEALELAISTWPDNIVPVVHYSESKAEHQLDESIKPQAHSDIINELPNTYGKEVDVMVEAKHKELAIQPFIKESYEK
;
A
#
# COMPACT_ATOMS: atom_id res chain seq x y z
N MET A 1 -6.50 13.45 -11.82
CA MET A 1 -5.58 12.31 -11.53
C MET A 1 -4.58 12.75 -10.49
N ASN A 2 -4.53 12.11 -9.32
CA ASN A 2 -3.49 12.37 -8.33
C ASN A 2 -2.32 11.40 -8.54
N LEU A 3 -1.09 11.92 -8.50
CA LEU A 3 0.11 11.09 -8.45
C LEU A 3 0.54 10.91 -7.00
N GLY A 4 0.88 9.67 -6.63
CA GLY A 4 1.35 9.32 -5.31
C GLY A 4 2.67 8.57 -5.34
N TYR A 5 3.34 8.55 -4.18
CA TYR A 5 4.56 7.79 -3.96
C TYR A 5 4.50 7.02 -2.64
N ALA A 6 5.45 6.11 -2.42
CA ALA A 6 5.34 5.12 -1.35
C ALA A 6 6.38 5.28 -0.25
N CYS A 7 5.92 5.31 0.99
CA CYS A 7 6.61 5.01 2.25
C CYS A 7 7.67 6.02 2.69
N ILE A 8 8.53 6.50 1.81
CA ILE A 8 9.68 7.36 2.15
C ILE A 8 9.64 8.59 1.25
N ASN A 9 9.74 9.78 1.86
CA ASN A 9 10.05 10.99 1.15
C ASN A 9 11.59 11.12 1.10
N THR A 10 12.17 11.06 -0.09
CA THR A 10 13.61 10.98 -0.29
C THR A 10 14.32 12.25 0.13
N GLU A 11 13.74 13.42 -0.20
CA GLU A 11 14.29 14.72 0.18
C GLU A 11 14.37 14.85 1.71
N LEU A 12 13.25 14.62 2.39
CA LEU A 12 13.15 14.72 3.84
C LEU A 12 14.03 13.69 4.56
N ASN A 13 14.06 12.45 4.05
CA ASN A 13 14.87 11.37 4.62
C ASN A 13 16.38 11.57 4.41
N SER A 14 16.81 12.36 3.41
CA SER A 14 18.23 12.65 3.15
C SER A 14 18.84 13.67 4.10
N ARG A 15 18.02 14.38 4.88
CA ARG A 15 18.48 15.35 5.89
C ARG A 15 19.27 14.64 6.98
N LYS A 16 20.13 15.37 7.69
CA LYS A 16 21.04 14.79 8.69
C LYS A 16 20.59 15.09 10.12
N GLY A 17 20.98 14.22 11.04
CA GLY A 17 20.71 14.40 12.47
C GLY A 17 19.22 14.46 12.77
N ASP A 18 18.83 15.39 13.62
CA ASP A 18 17.46 15.57 14.10
C ASP A 18 16.51 16.16 13.02
N ASP A 19 17.08 16.71 11.94
CA ASP A 19 16.28 17.21 10.80
C ASP A 19 15.81 16.10 9.85
N ARG A 20 16.28 14.87 10.04
CA ARG A 20 15.87 13.72 9.22
C ARG A 20 14.44 13.30 9.54
N ILE A 21 13.59 13.31 8.51
CA ILE A 21 12.16 12.94 8.60
C ILE A 21 11.94 11.62 7.87
N THR A 22 11.41 10.61 8.55
CA THR A 22 11.09 9.29 7.99
C THR A 22 10.12 8.52 8.87
N THR A 23 9.20 7.76 8.27
CA THR A 23 8.17 6.98 8.97
C THR A 23 8.52 5.49 9.14
N ASN A 24 9.72 5.10 8.79
CA ASN A 24 10.15 3.70 8.81
C ASN A 24 11.35 3.43 9.73
N ARG A 25 11.47 4.22 10.82
CA ARG A 25 12.41 3.85 11.88
C ARG A 25 11.98 2.53 12.48
N SER A 26 12.90 1.60 12.54
CA SER A 26 12.65 0.26 13.05
C SER A 26 13.90 -0.27 13.78
N MET A 27 13.85 -1.49 14.26
CA MET A 27 14.95 -2.17 14.92
C MET A 27 14.95 -3.65 14.59
N ILE A 28 16.10 -4.31 14.78
CA ILE A 28 16.18 -5.77 14.68
C ILE A 28 15.55 -6.44 15.91
N LYS A 29 15.12 -7.70 15.78
CA LYS A 29 14.45 -8.46 16.86
C LYS A 29 15.23 -8.46 18.16
N ARG A 30 16.54 -8.60 18.11
CA ARG A 30 17.40 -8.58 19.28
C ARG A 30 17.28 -7.25 20.05
N THR A 31 17.30 -6.11 19.34
CA THR A 31 17.17 -4.79 19.96
C THR A 31 15.78 -4.60 20.58
N PHE A 32 14.72 -5.09 19.91
CA PHE A 32 13.36 -5.10 20.47
C PHE A 32 13.31 -5.88 21.79
N GLN A 33 13.88 -7.07 21.83
CA GLN A 33 13.94 -7.92 23.02
C GLN A 33 14.76 -7.31 24.18
N GLU A 34 15.87 -6.62 23.86
CA GLU A 34 16.74 -6.00 24.84
C GLU A 34 16.20 -4.68 25.39
N LYS A 35 15.56 -3.86 24.55
CA LYS A 35 15.13 -2.49 24.92
C LYS A 35 13.63 -2.38 25.26
N GLY A 36 12.81 -3.33 24.82
CA GLY A 36 11.40 -3.43 25.17
C GLY A 36 10.50 -2.35 24.57
N LEU A 37 9.29 -2.26 25.15
CA LEU A 37 8.19 -1.45 24.60
C LEU A 37 8.40 0.06 24.74
N GLU A 38 9.09 0.54 25.76
CA GLU A 38 9.38 1.98 25.93
C GLU A 38 10.20 2.51 24.75
N TYR A 39 11.29 1.83 24.41
CA TYR A 39 12.10 2.20 23.24
C TYR A 39 11.33 2.08 21.93
N THR A 40 10.49 1.04 21.80
CA THR A 40 9.64 0.85 20.62
C THR A 40 8.66 2.00 20.47
N SER A 41 8.03 2.41 21.57
CA SER A 41 7.11 3.55 21.62
C SER A 41 7.76 4.87 21.22
N ASP A 42 9.00 5.12 21.66
CA ASP A 42 9.75 6.31 21.25
C ASP A 42 9.98 6.36 19.73
N LEU A 43 10.27 5.18 19.10
CA LEU A 43 10.39 5.12 17.65
C LEU A 43 9.05 5.35 16.95
N VAL A 44 7.97 4.78 17.48
CA VAL A 44 6.61 5.01 16.94
C VAL A 44 6.24 6.49 17.03
N LEU A 45 6.49 7.14 18.18
CA LEU A 45 6.25 8.57 18.34
C LEU A 45 7.00 9.42 17.30
N GLN A 46 8.26 9.09 17.01
CA GLN A 46 9.02 9.75 15.96
C GLN A 46 8.41 9.48 14.58
N ASN A 47 8.05 8.22 14.27
CA ASN A 47 7.47 7.87 13.00
C ASN A 47 6.15 8.61 12.74
N VAL A 48 5.24 8.69 13.72
CA VAL A 48 3.95 9.37 13.54
C VAL A 48 4.09 10.89 13.49
N ALA A 49 5.03 11.49 14.25
CA ALA A 49 5.34 12.91 14.14
C ALA A 49 5.92 13.26 12.77
N ASP A 50 6.76 12.39 12.23
CA ASP A 50 7.33 12.56 10.90
C ASP A 50 6.30 12.35 9.79
N LEU A 51 5.28 11.49 10.00
CA LEU A 51 4.16 11.36 9.08
C LEU A 51 3.42 12.69 8.91
N TYR A 52 3.16 13.41 10.01
CA TYR A 52 2.57 14.74 9.96
C TYR A 52 3.39 15.69 9.08
N SER A 53 4.71 15.73 9.31
CA SER A 53 5.63 16.56 8.52
C SER A 53 5.67 16.17 7.02
N ILE A 54 5.55 14.88 6.71
CA ILE A 54 5.48 14.42 5.31
C ILE A 54 4.18 14.88 4.66
N ILE A 55 3.03 14.81 5.35
CA ILE A 55 1.75 15.28 4.80
C ILE A 55 1.79 16.80 4.56
N GLU A 56 2.36 17.59 5.47
CA GLU A 56 2.56 19.03 5.27
C GLU A 56 3.47 19.33 4.06
N TRP A 57 4.59 18.61 3.94
CA TRP A 57 5.49 18.76 2.81
C TRP A 57 4.81 18.38 1.49
N ASN A 58 4.03 17.31 1.48
CA ASN A 58 3.26 16.89 0.31
C ASN A 58 2.25 17.98 -0.10
N GLU A 59 1.56 18.60 0.87
CA GLU A 59 0.67 19.72 0.60
C GLU A 59 1.39 20.89 -0.09
N GLN A 60 2.55 21.29 0.43
CA GLN A 60 3.37 22.37 -0.11
C GLN A 60 3.90 22.08 -1.53
N ASN A 61 4.01 20.80 -1.90
CA ASN A 61 4.50 20.33 -3.19
C ASN A 61 3.39 19.83 -4.14
N ASN A 62 2.11 20.08 -3.80
CA ASN A 62 0.94 19.65 -4.58
C ASN A 62 0.87 18.12 -4.81
N ILE A 63 1.32 17.31 -3.86
CA ILE A 63 1.19 15.85 -3.88
C ILE A 63 0.05 15.46 -2.95
N LYS A 64 -1.06 14.97 -3.51
CA LYS A 64 -2.28 14.64 -2.76
C LYS A 64 -2.46 13.14 -2.49
N PHE A 65 -1.50 12.31 -2.86
CA PHE A 65 -1.58 10.87 -2.68
C PHE A 65 -0.29 10.31 -2.09
N PHE A 66 -0.41 9.59 -0.97
CA PHE A 66 0.74 9.00 -0.28
C PHE A 66 0.40 7.62 0.29
N ARG A 67 1.31 6.66 0.15
CA ARG A 67 1.22 5.33 0.76
C ARG A 67 2.09 5.29 2.01
N LEU A 68 1.46 5.05 3.17
CA LEU A 68 2.14 4.92 4.45
C LEU A 68 3.10 3.73 4.45
N SER A 69 4.18 3.85 5.22
CA SER A 69 5.05 2.72 5.50
C SER A 69 4.33 1.65 6.31
N SER A 70 4.49 0.38 5.95
CA SER A 70 4.04 -0.75 6.76
C SER A 70 4.80 -0.90 8.08
N GLU A 71 5.95 -0.23 8.21
CA GLU A 71 6.84 -0.26 9.39
C GLU A 71 6.61 0.91 10.36
N ILE A 72 5.50 1.67 10.20
CA ILE A 72 5.22 2.83 11.07
C ILE A 72 5.13 2.42 12.55
N PHE A 73 4.65 1.20 12.82
CA PHE A 73 4.64 0.53 14.12
C PHE A 73 5.53 -0.73 14.06
N PRO A 74 6.83 -0.61 14.31
CA PRO A 74 7.75 -1.75 14.22
C PRO A 74 7.38 -2.82 15.25
N TRP A 75 7.38 -4.08 14.83
CA TRP A 75 7.05 -5.25 15.66
C TRP A 75 5.63 -5.25 16.25
N ALA A 76 4.69 -4.55 15.63
CA ALA A 76 3.33 -4.36 16.17
C ALA A 76 2.64 -5.67 16.57
N SER A 77 2.80 -6.75 15.81
CA SER A 77 2.21 -8.05 16.11
C SER A 77 2.67 -8.66 17.45
N GLU A 78 3.84 -8.27 17.96
CA GLU A 78 4.39 -8.77 19.23
C GLU A 78 3.69 -8.15 20.46
N TYR A 79 3.05 -6.97 20.32
CA TYR A 79 2.39 -6.26 21.42
C TYR A 79 0.94 -5.87 21.12
N TYR A 80 0.41 -6.22 19.98
CA TYR A 80 -0.95 -5.84 19.57
C TYR A 80 -2.03 -6.37 20.52
N GLN A 81 -1.81 -7.52 21.16
CA GLN A 81 -2.75 -8.07 22.13
C GLN A 81 -2.94 -7.18 23.37
N ASP A 82 -1.99 -6.31 23.67
CA ASP A 82 -1.99 -5.36 24.79
C ASP A 82 -1.85 -3.91 24.30
N TRP A 83 -2.44 -3.63 23.14
CA TRP A 83 -2.32 -2.36 22.43
C TRP A 83 -2.74 -1.16 23.28
N ASP A 84 -3.81 -1.28 24.07
CA ASP A 84 -4.32 -0.21 24.95
C ASP A 84 -3.34 0.16 26.06
N ASN A 85 -2.42 -0.72 26.41
CA ASN A 85 -1.37 -0.49 27.42
C ASN A 85 0.00 -0.19 26.77
N PHE A 86 0.06 -0.05 25.44
CA PHE A 86 1.31 0.32 24.77
C PHE A 86 1.78 1.71 25.24
N PRO A 87 3.07 1.88 25.61
CA PRO A 87 3.55 3.15 26.13
C PRO A 87 3.26 4.31 25.18
N ASN A 88 2.82 5.45 25.74
CA ASN A 88 2.45 6.65 24.98
C ASN A 88 1.31 6.49 23.97
N ILE A 89 0.49 5.44 24.04
CA ILE A 89 -0.56 5.16 23.03
C ILE A 89 -1.52 6.35 22.85
N ASP A 90 -1.91 7.03 23.91
CA ASP A 90 -2.78 8.22 23.81
C ASP A 90 -2.13 9.35 23.01
N LYS A 91 -0.83 9.60 23.25
CA LYS A 91 -0.09 10.62 22.52
C LYS A 91 0.10 10.25 21.07
N ILE A 92 0.40 8.98 20.78
CA ILE A 92 0.52 8.44 19.43
C ILE A 92 -0.82 8.58 18.68
N THR A 93 -1.93 8.20 19.32
CA THR A 93 -3.28 8.31 18.76
C THR A 93 -3.66 9.75 18.45
N ASN A 94 -3.31 10.70 19.33
CA ASN A 94 -3.57 12.12 19.09
C ASN A 94 -2.79 12.63 17.86
N ILE A 95 -1.52 12.29 17.72
CA ILE A 95 -0.72 12.68 16.55
C ILE A 95 -1.26 12.04 15.27
N LEU A 96 -1.65 10.77 15.32
CA LEU A 96 -2.30 10.11 14.17
C LEU A 96 -3.61 10.79 13.78
N ARG A 97 -4.42 11.21 14.78
CA ARG A 97 -5.65 11.98 14.54
C ARG A 97 -5.32 13.30 13.83
N ASP A 98 -4.33 14.03 14.31
CA ASP A 98 -3.88 15.27 13.67
C ASP A 98 -3.41 15.03 12.21
N CYS A 99 -2.73 13.90 11.93
CA CYS A 99 -2.36 13.51 10.57
C CYS A 99 -3.59 13.27 9.69
N GLY A 100 -4.61 12.57 10.20
CA GLY A 100 -5.85 12.28 9.48
C GLY A 100 -6.68 13.54 9.23
N ASP A 101 -6.77 14.42 10.21
CA ASP A 101 -7.46 15.71 10.09
C ASP A 101 -6.78 16.61 9.05
N LEU A 102 -5.43 16.65 9.06
CA LEU A 102 -4.65 17.39 8.06
C LEU A 102 -4.88 16.83 6.66
N ALA A 103 -4.81 15.50 6.50
CA ALA A 103 -5.05 14.82 5.24
C ALA A 103 -6.47 15.10 4.71
N THR A 104 -7.48 15.01 5.57
CA THR A 104 -8.88 15.27 5.22
C THR A 104 -9.08 16.73 4.84
N LYS A 105 -8.54 17.67 5.59
CA LYS A 105 -8.62 19.11 5.34
C LYS A 105 -8.13 19.50 3.96
N TYR A 106 -7.06 18.87 3.50
CA TYR A 106 -6.42 19.19 2.22
C TYR A 106 -6.71 18.19 1.09
N GLY A 107 -7.59 17.23 1.33
CA GLY A 107 -8.00 16.23 0.32
C GLY A 107 -6.90 15.25 -0.05
N HIS A 108 -6.00 14.91 0.88
CA HIS A 108 -4.98 13.89 0.66
C HIS A 108 -5.60 12.49 0.74
N ARG A 109 -5.21 11.65 -0.20
CA ARG A 109 -5.50 10.21 -0.19
C ARG A 109 -4.35 9.46 0.48
N LEU A 110 -4.63 8.82 1.61
CA LEU A 110 -3.67 7.99 2.33
C LEU A 110 -4.05 6.52 2.18
N THR A 111 -3.07 5.68 1.86
CA THR A 111 -3.26 4.23 1.65
C THR A 111 -2.16 3.43 2.34
N SER A 112 -2.33 2.12 2.44
CA SER A 112 -1.29 1.20 2.90
C SER A 112 -1.16 0.00 1.97
N HIS A 113 0.03 -0.59 1.97
CA HIS A 113 0.31 -1.85 1.30
C HIS A 113 1.06 -2.76 2.28
N PRO A 114 0.32 -3.52 3.09
CA PRO A 114 0.91 -4.48 4.01
C PRO A 114 1.89 -5.43 3.32
N GLY A 115 2.90 -5.89 4.06
CA GLY A 115 3.99 -6.68 3.49
C GLY A 115 3.56 -8.00 2.85
N PRO A 116 4.44 -8.65 2.06
CA PRO A 116 4.12 -9.85 1.29
C PRO A 116 3.87 -11.10 2.15
N PHE A 117 3.99 -10.98 3.47
CA PHE A 117 3.67 -12.06 4.42
C PHE A 117 2.17 -12.20 4.68
N ASN A 118 1.37 -11.26 4.20
CA ASN A 118 -0.09 -11.28 4.27
C ASN A 118 -0.65 -12.23 3.21
N VAL A 119 -1.01 -13.46 3.60
CA VAL A 119 -1.34 -14.55 2.69
C VAL A 119 -2.67 -15.20 3.06
N LEU A 120 -3.79 -14.58 2.64
CA LEU A 120 -5.14 -15.13 2.87
C LEU A 120 -5.40 -16.45 2.13
N VAL A 121 -4.63 -16.76 1.08
CA VAL A 121 -4.74 -18.02 0.33
C VAL A 121 -4.06 -19.20 1.01
N SER A 122 -3.36 -18.98 2.12
CA SER A 122 -2.58 -20.02 2.80
C SER A 122 -3.44 -21.18 3.29
N PRO A 123 -3.01 -22.44 3.09
CA PRO A 123 -3.63 -23.59 3.74
C PRO A 123 -3.23 -23.73 5.22
N ASN A 124 -2.24 -22.96 5.69
CA ASN A 124 -1.79 -22.94 7.08
C ASN A 124 -2.56 -21.90 7.89
N GLU A 125 -3.34 -22.35 8.87
CA GLU A 125 -4.18 -21.50 9.69
C GLU A 125 -3.38 -20.46 10.49
N ASN A 126 -2.18 -20.79 10.99
CA ASN A 126 -1.33 -19.83 11.70
C ASN A 126 -0.90 -18.67 10.79
N VAL A 127 -0.62 -18.94 9.51
CA VAL A 127 -0.29 -17.89 8.54
C VAL A 127 -1.51 -16.99 8.30
N VAL A 128 -2.70 -17.57 8.21
CA VAL A 128 -3.95 -16.81 8.06
C VAL A 128 -4.21 -15.94 9.30
N GLN A 129 -4.06 -16.47 10.51
CA GLN A 129 -4.25 -15.71 11.75
C GLN A 129 -3.24 -14.56 11.87
N ASN A 130 -1.97 -14.78 11.53
CA ASN A 130 -0.97 -13.71 11.49
C ASN A 130 -1.34 -12.64 10.46
N THR A 131 -1.86 -13.05 9.30
CA THR A 131 -2.35 -12.12 8.28
C THR A 131 -3.53 -11.29 8.79
N ILE A 132 -4.51 -11.92 9.46
CA ILE A 132 -5.65 -11.23 10.06
C ILE A 132 -5.16 -10.18 11.07
N THR A 133 -4.23 -10.56 11.94
CA THR A 133 -3.64 -9.64 12.93
C THR A 133 -2.94 -8.46 12.27
N ASP A 134 -2.06 -8.70 11.29
CA ASP A 134 -1.32 -7.64 10.61
C ASP A 134 -2.24 -6.67 9.85
N LEU A 135 -3.22 -7.20 9.11
CA LEU A 135 -4.21 -6.37 8.42
C LEU A 135 -5.07 -5.56 9.40
N THR A 136 -5.41 -6.13 10.56
CA THR A 136 -6.16 -5.43 11.60
C THR A 136 -5.37 -4.27 12.18
N ILE A 137 -4.08 -4.46 12.46
CA ILE A 137 -3.17 -3.38 12.92
C ILE A 137 -3.18 -2.22 11.93
N HIS A 138 -3.05 -2.50 10.63
CA HIS A 138 -3.09 -1.45 9.60
C HIS A 138 -4.44 -0.71 9.56
N ALA A 139 -5.55 -1.43 9.73
CA ALA A 139 -6.88 -0.84 9.78
C ALA A 139 -7.08 0.03 11.03
N ASP A 140 -6.57 -0.40 12.18
CA ASP A 140 -6.65 0.34 13.45
C ASP A 140 -5.84 1.64 13.38
N VAL A 141 -4.66 1.64 12.75
CA VAL A 141 -3.90 2.86 12.49
C VAL A 141 -4.74 3.86 11.68
N PHE A 142 -5.43 3.39 10.64
CA PHE A 142 -6.34 4.25 9.86
C PHE A 142 -7.55 4.72 10.65
N ASP A 143 -8.10 3.90 11.54
CA ASP A 143 -9.17 4.29 12.44
C ASP A 143 -8.72 5.32 13.46
N MET A 144 -7.51 5.20 14.04
CA MET A 144 -6.90 6.23 14.90
C MET A 144 -6.74 7.57 14.16
N MET A 145 -6.40 7.52 12.88
CA MET A 145 -6.34 8.71 12.02
C MET A 145 -7.73 9.28 11.69
N GLY A 146 -8.83 8.55 11.92
CA GLY A 146 -10.18 8.93 11.53
C GLY A 146 -10.45 8.85 10.03
N LEU A 147 -9.66 8.06 9.30
CA LEU A 147 -9.81 7.86 7.87
C LEU A 147 -11.03 6.98 7.54
N SER A 148 -11.59 7.15 6.34
CA SER A 148 -12.79 6.42 5.93
C SER A 148 -12.56 4.91 5.88
N ARG A 149 -13.59 4.14 6.27
CA ARG A 149 -13.63 2.66 6.10
C ARG A 149 -14.14 2.31 4.70
N THR A 150 -13.43 2.78 3.66
CA THR A 150 -13.75 2.54 2.26
C THR A 150 -12.46 2.30 1.47
N PRO A 151 -12.51 1.78 0.23
CA PRO A 151 -11.35 1.63 -0.63
C PRO A 151 -10.64 2.95 -1.01
N TYR A 152 -11.20 4.11 -0.66
CA TYR A 152 -10.49 5.39 -0.76
C TYR A 152 -9.20 5.37 0.06
N ASN A 153 -9.29 4.88 1.30
CA ASN A 153 -8.17 4.64 2.18
C ASN A 153 -7.84 3.13 2.22
N LYS A 154 -7.43 2.58 1.08
CA LYS A 154 -7.26 1.14 0.88
C LYS A 154 -6.11 0.53 1.67
N LEU A 155 -6.31 -0.73 2.03
CA LEU A 155 -5.27 -1.70 2.38
C LEU A 155 -5.11 -2.62 1.16
N ASN A 156 -3.97 -2.56 0.48
CA ASN A 156 -3.73 -3.32 -0.75
C ASN A 156 -2.88 -4.54 -0.45
N ILE A 157 -3.25 -5.71 -0.96
CA ILE A 157 -2.45 -6.93 -0.83
C ILE A 157 -2.40 -7.70 -2.16
N HIS A 158 -1.43 -8.61 -2.27
CA HIS A 158 -1.42 -9.67 -3.26
C HIS A 158 -1.99 -10.97 -2.70
N CYS A 159 -2.38 -11.90 -3.56
CA CYS A 159 -2.75 -13.24 -3.11
C CYS A 159 -1.55 -14.04 -2.57
N ASN A 160 -0.34 -13.82 -3.12
CA ASN A 160 0.93 -14.37 -2.63
C ASN A 160 1.06 -15.90 -2.59
N GLY A 161 0.40 -16.64 -3.46
CA GLY A 161 0.61 -18.08 -3.56
C GLY A 161 -0.54 -18.83 -4.23
N VAL A 162 -0.23 -19.93 -4.89
CA VAL A 162 -1.21 -20.81 -5.54
C VAL A 162 -1.30 -22.19 -4.87
N TYR A 163 -0.29 -22.60 -4.12
CA TYR A 163 -0.25 -23.86 -3.38
C TYR A 163 -0.66 -25.10 -4.22
N GLY A 164 -0.19 -25.13 -5.47
CA GLY A 164 -0.46 -26.22 -6.41
C GLY A 164 -1.81 -26.16 -7.15
N ASP A 165 -2.78 -25.39 -6.63
CA ASP A 165 -4.10 -25.21 -7.23
C ASP A 165 -4.60 -23.79 -7.03
N LYS A 166 -4.60 -23.01 -8.12
CA LYS A 166 -5.00 -21.60 -8.14
C LYS A 166 -6.47 -21.42 -7.70
N GLN A 167 -7.38 -22.29 -8.16
CA GLN A 167 -8.80 -22.19 -7.81
C GLN A 167 -9.01 -22.41 -6.31
N SER A 168 -8.46 -23.49 -5.77
CA SER A 168 -8.55 -23.77 -4.32
C SER A 168 -7.91 -22.66 -3.47
N ALA A 169 -6.87 -21.99 -3.99
CA ALA A 169 -6.25 -20.85 -3.31
C ALA A 169 -7.21 -19.64 -3.26
N MET A 170 -7.87 -19.31 -4.37
CA MET A 170 -8.90 -18.26 -4.40
C MET A 170 -10.10 -18.60 -3.51
N ASP A 171 -10.49 -19.87 -3.42
CA ASP A 171 -11.55 -20.33 -2.50
C ASP A 171 -11.16 -20.07 -1.04
N ARG A 172 -9.90 -20.36 -0.67
CA ARG A 172 -9.38 -20.03 0.68
C ARG A 172 -9.34 -18.54 0.92
N PHE A 173 -8.92 -17.73 -0.07
CA PHE A 173 -8.94 -16.28 0.05
C PHE A 173 -10.33 -15.77 0.43
N CYS A 174 -11.36 -16.15 -0.32
CA CYS A 174 -12.72 -15.72 -0.06
C CYS A 174 -13.23 -16.19 1.31
N LYS A 175 -12.96 -17.45 1.69
CA LYS A 175 -13.32 -18.00 3.00
C LYS A 175 -12.61 -17.25 4.15
N ASN A 176 -11.33 -16.97 4.01
CA ASN A 176 -10.54 -16.30 5.05
C ASN A 176 -10.84 -14.80 5.13
N PHE A 177 -11.26 -14.17 4.03
CA PHE A 177 -11.77 -12.80 4.02
C PHE A 177 -12.95 -12.61 4.99
N GLU A 178 -13.83 -13.58 5.11
CA GLU A 178 -14.99 -13.53 6.03
C GLU A 178 -14.58 -13.45 7.51
N GLN A 179 -13.34 -13.85 7.84
CA GLN A 179 -12.81 -13.78 9.20
C GLN A 179 -12.18 -12.41 9.53
N LEU A 180 -11.98 -11.55 8.54
CA LEU A 180 -11.41 -10.21 8.74
C LEU A 180 -12.42 -9.31 9.45
N PRO A 181 -11.98 -8.39 10.33
CA PRO A 181 -12.87 -7.38 10.88
C PRO A 181 -13.39 -6.44 9.77
N GLU A 182 -14.57 -5.86 10.01
CA GLU A 182 -15.22 -4.94 9.06
C GLU A 182 -14.27 -3.79 8.64
N SER A 183 -13.49 -3.26 9.56
CA SER A 183 -12.52 -2.19 9.31
C SER A 183 -11.47 -2.56 8.25
N VAL A 184 -11.15 -3.86 8.11
CA VAL A 184 -10.28 -4.40 7.06
C VAL A 184 -11.08 -4.71 5.81
N GLN A 185 -12.20 -5.46 5.93
CA GLN A 185 -13.01 -5.89 4.79
C GLN A 185 -13.41 -4.72 3.90
N THR A 186 -13.82 -3.60 4.50
CA THR A 186 -14.30 -2.40 3.80
C THR A 186 -13.19 -1.61 3.09
N ARG A 187 -11.92 -1.81 3.48
CA ARG A 187 -10.74 -1.15 2.90
C ARG A 187 -9.92 -2.03 1.98
N LEU A 188 -10.11 -3.36 2.05
CA LEU A 188 -9.23 -4.29 1.37
C LEU A 188 -9.37 -4.18 -0.15
N THR A 189 -8.24 -4.20 -0.82
CA THR A 189 -8.10 -4.34 -2.27
C THR A 189 -7.09 -5.41 -2.60
N VAL A 190 -7.18 -6.00 -3.78
CA VAL A 190 -6.25 -7.01 -4.26
C VAL A 190 -5.62 -6.58 -5.58
N GLU A 191 -4.34 -6.88 -5.76
CA GLU A 191 -3.54 -6.45 -6.90
C GLU A 191 -3.11 -7.64 -7.77
N ASN A 192 -3.03 -7.45 -9.10
CA ASN A 192 -2.52 -8.45 -10.02
C ASN A 192 -1.01 -8.67 -9.84
N ASP A 193 -0.56 -9.90 -10.09
CA ASP A 193 0.82 -10.35 -9.86
C ASP A 193 1.69 -10.32 -11.13
N ASP A 194 3.01 -10.23 -10.96
CA ASP A 194 4.06 -10.17 -11.98
C ASP A 194 4.53 -11.54 -12.52
N LYS A 195 3.83 -12.63 -12.20
CA LYS A 195 4.19 -13.98 -12.62
C LYS A 195 3.03 -14.66 -13.30
N ALA A 196 3.25 -15.25 -14.47
CA ALA A 196 2.23 -15.97 -15.24
C ALA A 196 1.58 -17.14 -14.47
N SER A 197 2.27 -17.70 -13.46
CA SER A 197 1.72 -18.75 -12.58
C SER A 197 0.82 -18.21 -11.47
N MET A 198 0.83 -16.89 -11.25
CA MET A 198 0.06 -16.19 -10.21
C MET A 198 -1.23 -15.59 -10.79
N TYR A 199 -1.74 -14.54 -10.20
CA TYR A 199 -3.08 -14.02 -10.47
C TYR A 199 -3.06 -12.83 -11.42
N SER A 200 -3.62 -13.00 -12.61
CA SER A 200 -3.95 -11.91 -13.53
C SER A 200 -5.19 -11.14 -13.04
N VAL A 201 -5.46 -9.97 -13.62
CA VAL A 201 -6.71 -9.20 -13.35
C VAL A 201 -7.93 -10.09 -13.59
N LYS A 202 -7.94 -10.88 -14.67
CA LYS A 202 -9.04 -11.79 -14.99
C LYS A 202 -9.23 -12.87 -13.91
N ASP A 203 -8.14 -13.47 -13.41
CA ASP A 203 -8.23 -14.46 -12.32
C ASP A 203 -8.83 -13.83 -11.06
N LEU A 204 -8.36 -12.62 -10.67
CA LEU A 204 -8.86 -11.89 -9.50
C LEU A 204 -10.35 -11.51 -9.64
N TYR A 205 -10.75 -11.08 -10.85
CA TYR A 205 -12.12 -10.72 -11.11
C TYR A 205 -13.06 -11.93 -10.99
N GLU A 206 -12.72 -13.04 -11.67
CA GLU A 206 -13.56 -14.25 -11.70
C GLU A 206 -13.53 -15.00 -10.35
N GLY A 207 -12.36 -15.13 -9.74
CA GLY A 207 -12.17 -15.97 -8.55
C GLY A 207 -12.38 -15.28 -7.21
N ILE A 208 -12.25 -13.94 -7.16
CA ILE A 208 -12.32 -13.17 -5.91
C ILE A 208 -13.38 -12.08 -5.98
N HIS A 209 -13.25 -11.10 -6.88
CA HIS A 209 -14.17 -9.95 -6.91
C HIS A 209 -15.64 -10.36 -7.04
N LYS A 210 -15.98 -11.22 -7.98
CA LYS A 210 -17.37 -11.70 -8.18
C LYS A 210 -17.99 -12.36 -6.93
N ARG A 211 -17.16 -12.79 -5.99
CA ARG A 211 -17.60 -13.54 -4.81
C ARG A 211 -17.70 -12.68 -3.57
N ILE A 212 -16.75 -11.78 -3.36
CA ILE A 212 -16.66 -10.98 -2.13
C ILE A 212 -16.63 -9.46 -2.37
N GLY A 213 -16.63 -9.02 -3.63
CA GLY A 213 -16.84 -7.62 -4.01
C GLY A 213 -15.65 -6.68 -3.76
N ILE A 214 -14.47 -7.17 -3.35
CA ILE A 214 -13.31 -6.30 -3.13
C ILE A 214 -12.77 -5.74 -4.45
N PRO A 215 -12.34 -4.45 -4.49
CA PRO A 215 -11.79 -3.85 -5.69
C PRO A 215 -10.43 -4.44 -6.08
N ILE A 216 -10.15 -4.40 -7.39
CA ILE A 216 -8.87 -4.80 -7.97
C ILE A 216 -8.04 -3.55 -8.27
N VAL A 217 -6.82 -3.51 -7.77
CA VAL A 217 -5.80 -2.53 -8.15
C VAL A 217 -5.06 -3.07 -9.38
N PHE A 218 -5.10 -2.31 -10.47
CA PHE A 218 -4.36 -2.65 -11.69
C PHE A 218 -2.92 -2.14 -11.55
N ASP A 219 -1.95 -3.06 -11.56
CA ASP A 219 -0.54 -2.71 -11.70
C ASP A 219 -0.09 -2.94 -13.14
N TYR A 220 0.33 -1.84 -13.80
CA TYR A 220 0.77 -1.84 -15.20
C TYR A 220 2.06 -2.63 -15.41
N HIS A 221 2.98 -2.57 -14.46
CA HIS A 221 4.25 -3.25 -14.58
C HIS A 221 4.08 -4.76 -14.42
N HIS A 222 3.29 -5.19 -13.44
CA HIS A 222 2.93 -6.60 -13.25
C HIS A 222 2.17 -7.16 -14.45
N PHE A 223 1.26 -6.38 -15.02
CA PHE A 223 0.49 -6.78 -16.20
C PHE A 223 1.38 -7.17 -17.38
N LYS A 224 2.52 -6.51 -17.61
CA LYS A 224 3.47 -6.86 -18.68
C LYS A 224 3.94 -8.31 -18.62
N PHE A 225 3.98 -8.91 -17.42
CA PHE A 225 4.45 -10.28 -17.18
C PHE A 225 3.30 -11.29 -17.01
N ASN A 226 2.10 -10.82 -16.73
CA ASN A 226 0.93 -11.68 -16.51
C ASN A 226 -0.35 -11.04 -17.02
N THR A 227 -0.54 -11.06 -18.37
CA THR A 227 -1.67 -10.42 -19.03
C THR A 227 -3.00 -11.14 -18.82
N GLY A 228 -2.99 -12.43 -18.44
CA GLY A 228 -4.21 -13.26 -18.41
C GLY A 228 -4.90 -13.42 -19.76
N GLY A 229 -4.18 -13.12 -20.88
CA GLY A 229 -4.70 -13.13 -22.23
C GLY A 229 -5.54 -11.91 -22.63
N GLN A 230 -5.47 -10.82 -21.83
CA GLN A 230 -6.15 -9.56 -22.08
C GLN A 230 -5.18 -8.53 -22.69
N THR A 231 -5.71 -7.54 -23.40
CA THR A 231 -4.99 -6.29 -23.71
C THR A 231 -4.90 -5.43 -22.43
N GLU A 232 -3.97 -4.48 -22.40
CA GLU A 232 -3.81 -3.57 -21.27
C GLU A 232 -5.10 -2.78 -21.00
N GLN A 233 -5.75 -2.28 -22.06
CA GLN A 233 -7.01 -1.57 -21.93
C GLN A 233 -8.13 -2.43 -21.34
N GLU A 234 -8.30 -3.66 -21.83
CA GLU A 234 -9.31 -4.58 -21.29
C GLU A 234 -9.08 -4.91 -19.82
N ALA A 235 -7.83 -5.15 -19.41
CA ALA A 235 -7.49 -5.45 -18.03
C ALA A 235 -7.68 -4.23 -17.11
N LEU A 236 -7.25 -3.05 -17.55
CA LEU A 236 -7.48 -1.80 -16.83
C LEU A 236 -8.98 -1.51 -16.63
N GLU A 237 -9.76 -1.58 -17.72
CA GLU A 237 -11.21 -1.33 -17.66
C GLU A 237 -11.92 -2.33 -16.76
N LEU A 238 -11.50 -3.61 -16.81
CA LEU A 238 -12.04 -4.64 -15.93
C LEU A 238 -11.70 -4.35 -14.46
N ALA A 239 -10.47 -3.98 -14.14
CA ALA A 239 -10.07 -3.61 -12.77
C ALA A 239 -10.84 -2.38 -12.27
N ILE A 240 -10.95 -1.32 -13.08
CA ILE A 240 -11.71 -0.11 -12.75
C ILE A 240 -13.18 -0.44 -12.46
N SER A 241 -13.80 -1.33 -13.23
CA SER A 241 -15.22 -1.71 -13.04
C SER A 241 -15.50 -2.37 -11.69
N THR A 242 -14.48 -2.77 -10.95
CA THR A 242 -14.61 -3.38 -9.60
C THR A 242 -14.70 -2.35 -8.47
N TRP A 243 -14.42 -1.08 -8.75
CA TRP A 243 -14.44 -0.01 -7.75
C TRP A 243 -15.84 0.57 -7.57
N PRO A 244 -16.18 1.05 -6.35
CA PRO A 244 -17.43 1.78 -6.13
C PRO A 244 -17.49 3.05 -7.00
N ASP A 245 -18.66 3.36 -7.56
CA ASP A 245 -18.87 4.49 -8.49
C ASP A 245 -18.44 5.86 -7.93
N ASN A 246 -18.48 6.03 -6.62
CA ASN A 246 -18.13 7.27 -5.93
C ASN A 246 -16.68 7.35 -5.47
N ILE A 247 -15.84 6.39 -5.82
CA ILE A 247 -14.43 6.34 -5.44
C ILE A 247 -13.56 6.24 -6.69
N VAL A 248 -12.72 7.25 -6.91
CA VAL A 248 -11.71 7.20 -7.99
C VAL A 248 -10.81 5.98 -7.79
N PRO A 249 -10.72 5.06 -8.78
CA PRO A 249 -9.87 3.89 -8.68
C PRO A 249 -8.39 4.23 -8.50
N VAL A 250 -7.64 3.36 -7.83
CA VAL A 250 -6.19 3.44 -7.77
C VAL A 250 -5.58 2.41 -8.70
N VAL A 251 -4.57 2.83 -9.45
CA VAL A 251 -3.68 1.97 -10.21
C VAL A 251 -2.25 2.11 -9.69
N HIS A 252 -1.44 1.06 -9.86
CA HIS A 252 0.00 1.12 -9.60
C HIS A 252 0.76 1.21 -10.92
N TYR A 253 1.84 1.99 -10.91
CA TYR A 253 2.67 2.20 -12.08
C TYR A 253 4.14 2.23 -11.72
N SER A 254 4.93 1.52 -12.49
CA SER A 254 6.38 1.62 -12.51
C SER A 254 6.91 1.19 -13.87
N GLU A 255 8.18 1.45 -14.12
CA GLU A 255 8.89 1.04 -15.32
C GLU A 255 9.99 0.04 -14.96
N SER A 256 10.47 -0.72 -15.95
CA SER A 256 11.51 -1.72 -15.73
C SER A 256 12.89 -1.07 -15.57
N LYS A 257 13.59 -1.39 -14.48
CA LYS A 257 14.98 -0.97 -14.28
C LYS A 257 15.91 -1.55 -15.33
N ALA A 258 15.67 -2.79 -15.76
CA ALA A 258 16.44 -3.44 -16.80
C ALA A 258 16.36 -2.68 -18.13
N GLU A 259 15.15 -2.23 -18.52
CA GLU A 259 14.93 -1.44 -19.73
C GLU A 259 15.58 -0.06 -19.63
N HIS A 260 15.46 0.63 -18.48
CA HIS A 260 16.08 1.94 -18.26
C HIS A 260 17.60 1.92 -18.31
N GLN A 261 18.22 0.85 -17.78
CA GLN A 261 19.67 0.74 -17.71
C GLN A 261 20.27 -0.03 -18.90
N LEU A 262 19.42 -0.58 -19.78
CA LEU A 262 19.82 -1.46 -20.89
C LEU A 262 20.69 -2.62 -20.40
N ASP A 263 20.34 -3.20 -19.25
CA ASP A 263 21.09 -4.24 -18.56
C ASP A 263 20.23 -5.51 -18.36
N GLU A 264 20.48 -6.50 -19.19
CA GLU A 264 19.77 -7.79 -19.17
C GLU A 264 20.10 -8.65 -17.92
N SER A 265 21.10 -8.31 -17.14
CA SER A 265 21.41 -8.99 -15.87
C SER A 265 20.43 -8.60 -14.76
N ILE A 266 19.72 -7.50 -14.90
CA ILE A 266 18.69 -7.04 -13.98
C ILE A 266 17.38 -7.77 -14.31
N LYS A 267 16.69 -8.27 -13.28
CA LYS A 267 15.37 -8.88 -13.47
C LYS A 267 14.39 -7.88 -14.11
N PRO A 268 13.68 -8.24 -15.17
CA PRO A 268 12.73 -7.33 -15.83
C PRO A 268 11.65 -6.75 -14.90
N GLN A 269 11.28 -7.50 -13.83
CA GLN A 269 10.32 -7.05 -12.81
C GLN A 269 10.90 -6.02 -11.84
N ALA A 270 12.20 -5.75 -11.86
CA ALA A 270 12.77 -4.75 -10.96
C ALA A 270 12.31 -3.34 -11.35
N HIS A 271 11.78 -2.61 -10.36
CA HIS A 271 11.31 -1.23 -10.54
C HIS A 271 12.46 -0.27 -10.81
N SER A 272 12.28 0.61 -11.79
CA SER A 272 13.20 1.69 -12.14
C SER A 272 13.37 2.72 -11.02
N ASP A 273 14.39 3.54 -11.15
CA ASP A 273 14.63 4.63 -10.22
C ASP A 273 13.67 5.81 -10.46
N ILE A 274 13.31 6.06 -11.71
CA ILE A 274 12.38 7.11 -12.17
C ILE A 274 11.34 6.54 -13.12
N ILE A 275 10.36 7.37 -13.54
CA ILE A 275 9.49 7.10 -14.68
C ILE A 275 9.79 8.12 -15.79
N ASN A 276 9.60 7.72 -17.03
CA ASN A 276 9.80 8.56 -18.22
C ASN A 276 8.48 9.18 -18.71
N GLU A 277 7.34 8.54 -18.42
CA GLU A 277 6.02 8.98 -18.85
C GLU A 277 4.94 8.60 -17.83
N LEU A 278 3.78 9.18 -17.95
CA LEU A 278 2.58 8.77 -17.21
C LEU A 278 1.91 7.57 -17.91
N PRO A 279 1.26 6.66 -17.15
CA PRO A 279 0.57 5.54 -17.76
C PRO A 279 -0.56 5.99 -18.69
N ASN A 280 -0.81 5.22 -19.74
CA ASN A 280 -1.98 5.41 -20.57
C ASN A 280 -3.24 4.95 -19.81
N THR A 281 -4.09 5.89 -19.44
CA THR A 281 -5.34 5.58 -18.72
C THR A 281 -6.52 5.30 -19.65
N TYR A 282 -6.34 5.36 -20.96
CA TYR A 282 -7.40 5.19 -21.96
C TYR A 282 -8.62 6.10 -21.72
N GLY A 283 -8.34 7.33 -21.20
CA GLY A 283 -9.37 8.32 -20.88
C GLY A 283 -10.14 8.02 -19.58
N LYS A 284 -9.70 7.07 -18.77
CA LYS A 284 -10.31 6.79 -17.46
C LYS A 284 -9.74 7.70 -16.38
N GLU A 285 -10.59 8.10 -15.45
CA GLU A 285 -10.17 8.81 -14.25
C GLU A 285 -9.62 7.82 -13.21
N VAL A 286 -8.35 7.96 -12.84
CA VAL A 286 -7.68 7.13 -11.84
C VAL A 286 -6.69 7.94 -11.03
N ASP A 287 -6.37 7.52 -9.80
CA ASP A 287 -5.20 7.97 -9.08
C ASP A 287 -4.06 6.96 -9.25
N VAL A 288 -2.83 7.46 -9.43
CA VAL A 288 -1.67 6.63 -9.78
C VAL A 288 -0.67 6.59 -8.63
N MET A 289 -0.46 5.42 -8.05
CA MET A 289 0.65 5.16 -7.13
C MET A 289 1.89 4.77 -7.93
N VAL A 290 2.89 5.63 -7.95
CA VAL A 290 4.15 5.39 -8.65
C VAL A 290 5.13 4.66 -7.72
N GLU A 291 5.59 3.48 -8.16
CA GLU A 291 6.49 2.63 -7.39
C GLU A 291 7.96 2.73 -7.85
N ALA A 292 8.40 3.91 -8.24
CA ALA A 292 9.80 4.17 -8.56
C ALA A 292 10.66 4.32 -7.30
N LYS A 293 11.97 4.00 -7.41
CA LYS A 293 12.90 4.03 -6.27
C LYS A 293 13.15 5.44 -5.74
N HIS A 294 13.15 6.45 -6.61
CA HIS A 294 13.34 7.86 -6.23
C HIS A 294 12.07 8.54 -5.69
N LYS A 295 10.97 7.76 -5.46
CA LYS A 295 9.79 8.20 -4.72
C LYS A 295 9.18 9.50 -5.27
N GLU A 296 9.04 10.54 -4.40
CA GLU A 296 8.50 11.86 -4.79
C GLU A 296 9.31 12.52 -5.90
N LEU A 297 10.62 12.31 -5.95
CA LEU A 297 11.48 12.87 -6.99
C LEU A 297 11.15 12.31 -8.39
N ALA A 298 10.62 11.08 -8.44
CA ALA A 298 10.20 10.47 -9.70
C ALA A 298 8.89 11.06 -10.23
N ILE A 299 8.01 11.57 -9.36
CA ILE A 299 6.70 12.12 -9.76
C ILE A 299 6.69 13.64 -9.89
N GLN A 300 7.61 14.37 -9.22
CA GLN A 300 7.65 15.83 -9.26
C GLN A 300 7.63 16.44 -10.68
N PRO A 301 8.34 15.89 -11.68
CA PRO A 301 8.29 16.43 -13.05
C PRO A 301 6.90 16.40 -13.67
N PHE A 302 6.04 15.49 -13.23
CA PHE A 302 4.72 15.21 -13.80
C PHE A 302 3.55 15.84 -13.02
N ILE A 303 3.80 16.45 -11.87
CA ILE A 303 2.75 16.98 -11.00
C ILE A 303 1.86 17.99 -11.74
N LYS A 304 2.44 18.89 -12.54
CA LYS A 304 1.65 19.87 -13.30
C LYS A 304 0.79 19.20 -14.37
N GLU A 305 1.36 18.25 -15.11
CA GLU A 305 0.68 17.53 -16.18
C GLU A 305 -0.49 16.68 -15.64
N SER A 306 -0.36 16.13 -14.41
CA SER A 306 -1.40 15.29 -13.81
C SER A 306 -2.69 16.03 -13.50
N TYR A 307 -2.64 17.35 -13.34
CA TYR A 307 -3.84 18.20 -13.12
C TYR A 307 -4.51 18.66 -14.41
N GLU A 308 -3.83 18.53 -15.55
CA GLU A 308 -4.35 18.95 -16.86
C GLU A 308 -5.05 17.79 -17.61
N LYS A 309 -4.90 16.57 -17.12
CA LYS A 309 -5.54 15.34 -17.65
C LYS A 309 -6.74 14.93 -16.81
#